data_44fa82e8aaf70ad8a858e68b60bb9d64
#
_entry.id   44fa82e8aaf70ad8a858e68b60bb9d64
#
_cell.length_a   1.000
_cell.length_b   1.000
_cell.length_c   1.000
_cell.angle_alpha   90.00
_cell.angle_beta   90.00
_cell.angle_gamma   90.00
#
_symmetry.space_group_name_H-M   'P 1'
#
loop_
_entity.id
_entity.type
_entity.pdbx_description
1 polymer ?
#
loop_
_entity_poly.entity_id
_entity_poly.type
_entity_poly.pdbx_seq_one_letter_code
_entity_poly.pdbx_strand_id
1 'polypeptide(L)'
;GRPVRIEVEILEKIAPGSGIGSSAASSAAAVYGVNELLGRPFSGKQLVEFAMMGEALLGGTPHADNVGPALLGGVVLVRGYRPFDIVRLPVPDNFFYAVAHPGIVVSTREAREALPKRIPLSDAVAQWGNVGGLVAGFALRDVALIGRSMHDVVAEPYRKGFIPGYDALKEQVLAGGALAMNIAGSGPSVFALASNYEAAVRISGEMKRHFEG
;
A
#
# COMPACT_ATOMS: atom_id res chain seq x y z
N GLY A 1 -12.35 35.81 1.21
CA GLY A 1 -11.07 35.41 1.82
C GLY A 1 -9.92 36.16 1.16
N ARG A 2 -8.83 36.38 1.89
CA ARG A 2 -7.63 36.98 1.28
C ARG A 2 -6.91 35.88 0.47
N PRO A 3 -6.39 36.17 -0.74
CA PRO A 3 -5.59 35.21 -1.49
C PRO A 3 -4.29 34.94 -0.71
N VAL A 4 -4.00 33.65 -0.48
CA VAL A 4 -2.75 33.23 0.16
C VAL A 4 -1.85 32.67 -0.95
N ARG A 5 -0.63 33.22 -1.06
CA ARG A 5 0.40 32.67 -1.92
C ARG A 5 1.21 31.63 -1.14
N ILE A 6 1.32 30.44 -1.67
CA ILE A 6 2.09 29.33 -1.07
C ILE A 6 3.16 28.93 -2.08
N GLU A 7 4.39 28.80 -1.59
CA GLU A 7 5.51 28.23 -2.33
C GLU A 7 5.78 26.82 -1.78
N VAL A 8 5.94 25.86 -2.67
CA VAL A 8 6.17 24.46 -2.34
C VAL A 8 7.48 24.01 -2.96
N GLU A 9 8.40 23.53 -2.14
CA GLU A 9 9.65 22.91 -2.57
C GLU A 9 9.62 21.41 -2.25
N ILE A 10 9.96 20.57 -3.22
CA ILE A 10 10.06 19.11 -3.06
C ILE A 10 11.54 18.77 -2.86
N LEU A 11 11.93 18.44 -1.64
CA LEU A 11 13.30 18.09 -1.28
C LEU A 11 13.62 16.63 -1.58
N GLU A 12 12.69 15.73 -1.23
CA GLU A 12 12.82 14.29 -1.43
C GLU A 12 11.53 13.73 -2.05
N LYS A 13 11.67 12.72 -2.88
CA LYS A 13 10.53 12.09 -3.57
C LYS A 13 10.70 10.58 -3.63
N ILE A 14 9.61 9.86 -3.32
CA ILE A 14 9.50 8.42 -3.63
C ILE A 14 9.59 8.26 -5.15
N ALA A 15 10.36 7.28 -5.63
CA ALA A 15 10.52 7.03 -7.06
C ALA A 15 9.16 6.82 -7.76
N PRO A 16 8.85 7.57 -8.82
CA PRO A 16 7.63 7.36 -9.60
C PRO A 16 7.61 5.95 -10.22
N GLY A 17 6.42 5.34 -10.25
CA GLY A 17 6.24 3.99 -10.80
C GLY A 17 6.75 2.85 -9.91
N SER A 18 7.17 3.15 -8.67
CA SER A 18 7.63 2.15 -7.70
C SER A 18 6.51 1.28 -7.10
N GLY A 19 5.25 1.69 -7.21
CA GLY A 19 4.12 0.98 -6.59
C GLY A 19 3.92 1.28 -5.10
N ILE A 20 4.73 2.14 -4.48
CA ILE A 20 4.64 2.50 -3.05
C ILE A 20 4.08 3.90 -2.80
N GLY A 21 3.29 4.44 -3.74
CA GLY A 21 2.49 5.64 -3.52
C GLY A 21 3.21 6.97 -3.70
N SER A 22 4.10 7.11 -4.70
CA SER A 22 4.84 8.36 -4.96
C SER A 22 3.94 9.59 -5.15
N SER A 23 2.88 9.49 -5.98
CA SER A 23 1.94 10.60 -6.22
C SER A 23 1.13 10.91 -4.96
N ALA A 24 0.67 9.88 -4.27
CA ALA A 24 -0.07 10.00 -3.03
C ALA A 24 0.74 10.69 -1.92
N ALA A 25 2.03 10.37 -1.80
CA ALA A 25 2.93 11.04 -0.85
C ALA A 25 3.04 12.54 -1.14
N SER A 26 3.16 12.93 -2.41
CA SER A 26 3.21 14.34 -2.82
C SER A 26 1.89 15.06 -2.55
N SER A 27 0.76 14.44 -2.89
CA SER A 27 -0.58 14.98 -2.62
C SER A 27 -0.83 15.14 -1.12
N ALA A 28 -0.48 14.13 -0.33
CA ALA A 28 -0.62 14.14 1.13
C ALA A 28 0.25 15.22 1.77
N ALA A 29 1.52 15.32 1.37
CA ALA A 29 2.44 16.33 1.89
C ALA A 29 1.96 17.76 1.60
N ALA A 30 1.46 18.02 0.39
CA ALA A 30 0.94 19.32 0.00
C ALA A 30 -0.27 19.74 0.85
N VAL A 31 -1.30 18.88 0.97
CA VAL A 31 -2.49 19.20 1.78
C VAL A 31 -2.15 19.29 3.27
N TYR A 32 -1.26 18.44 3.78
CA TYR A 32 -0.82 18.50 5.16
C TYR A 32 -0.10 19.82 5.47
N GLY A 33 0.88 20.20 4.64
CA GLY A 33 1.64 21.44 4.81
C GLY A 33 0.76 22.67 4.75
N VAL A 34 -0.20 22.73 3.81
CA VAL A 34 -1.16 23.84 3.74
C VAL A 34 -2.04 23.90 4.98
N ASN A 35 -2.52 22.75 5.47
CA ASN A 35 -3.32 22.71 6.70
C ASN A 35 -2.54 23.22 7.92
N GLU A 36 -1.27 22.87 8.06
CA GLU A 36 -0.38 23.37 9.11
C GLU A 36 -0.24 24.90 9.02
N LEU A 37 0.04 25.44 7.83
CA LEU A 37 0.18 26.90 7.61
C LEU A 37 -1.11 27.68 7.92
N LEU A 38 -2.27 27.06 7.76
CA LEU A 38 -3.57 27.65 8.05
C LEU A 38 -4.00 27.48 9.53
N GLY A 39 -3.17 26.86 10.37
CA GLY A 39 -3.49 26.60 11.78
C GLY A 39 -4.38 25.37 12.00
N ARG A 40 -4.33 24.41 11.11
CA ARG A 40 -5.02 23.09 11.20
C ARG A 40 -6.55 23.18 11.22
N PRO A 41 -7.21 23.93 10.34
CA PRO A 41 -8.67 24.05 10.34
C PRO A 41 -9.37 22.75 9.89
N PHE A 42 -8.68 21.82 9.24
CA PHE A 42 -9.27 20.61 8.67
C PHE A 42 -8.87 19.35 9.42
N SER A 43 -9.83 18.44 9.57
CA SER A 43 -9.63 17.12 10.16
C SER A 43 -8.84 16.19 9.22
N GLY A 44 -8.22 15.13 9.76
CA GLY A 44 -7.50 14.14 8.97
C GLY A 44 -8.34 13.53 7.85
N LYS A 45 -9.63 13.25 8.10
CA LYS A 45 -10.55 12.74 7.08
C LYS A 45 -10.73 13.74 5.92
N GLN A 46 -10.91 15.03 6.22
CA GLN A 46 -11.02 16.07 5.19
C GLN A 46 -9.71 16.22 4.40
N LEU A 47 -8.54 16.08 5.06
CA LEU A 47 -7.25 16.10 4.36
C LEU A 47 -7.14 14.93 3.38
N VAL A 48 -7.61 13.73 3.73
CA VAL A 48 -7.65 12.60 2.79
C VAL A 48 -8.53 12.92 1.60
N GLU A 49 -9.73 13.50 1.80
CA GLU A 49 -10.62 13.89 0.72
C GLU A 49 -9.97 14.93 -0.22
N PHE A 50 -9.24 15.90 0.32
CA PHE A 50 -8.48 16.86 -0.50
C PHE A 50 -7.32 16.23 -1.25
N ALA A 51 -6.55 15.34 -0.61
CA ALA A 51 -5.44 14.65 -1.25
C ALA A 51 -5.90 13.71 -2.38
N MET A 52 -7.08 13.09 -2.24
CA MET A 52 -7.72 12.30 -3.30
C MET A 52 -8.01 13.14 -4.56
N MET A 53 -8.28 14.44 -4.42
CA MET A 53 -8.45 15.33 -5.58
C MET A 53 -7.13 15.50 -6.34
N GLY A 54 -5.99 15.55 -5.62
CA GLY A 54 -4.65 15.56 -6.24
C GLY A 54 -4.37 14.27 -7.03
N GLU A 55 -4.72 13.11 -6.49
CA GLU A 55 -4.62 11.83 -7.20
C GLU A 55 -5.48 11.78 -8.46
N ALA A 56 -6.68 12.35 -8.42
CA ALA A 56 -7.58 12.41 -9.57
C ALA A 56 -6.99 13.21 -10.74
N LEU A 57 -6.20 14.24 -10.48
CA LEU A 57 -5.52 15.04 -11.50
C LEU A 57 -4.48 14.22 -12.29
N LEU A 58 -3.82 13.26 -11.65
CA LEU A 58 -2.78 12.44 -12.25
C LEU A 58 -3.32 11.11 -12.81
N GLY A 59 -4.23 10.48 -12.09
CA GLY A 59 -4.75 9.12 -12.38
C GLY A 59 -6.18 9.05 -12.90
N GLY A 60 -6.87 10.16 -13.03
CA GLY A 60 -8.26 10.25 -13.53
C GLY A 60 -9.34 9.76 -12.55
N THR A 61 -8.97 9.15 -11.43
CA THR A 61 -9.91 8.65 -10.41
C THR A 61 -9.37 8.94 -9.01
N PRO A 62 -10.19 9.51 -8.11
CA PRO A 62 -9.77 9.75 -6.73
C PRO A 62 -9.66 8.44 -5.96
N HIS A 63 -8.47 8.12 -5.45
CA HIS A 63 -8.19 6.93 -4.64
C HIS A 63 -7.68 7.32 -3.26
N ALA A 64 -8.18 6.65 -2.21
CA ALA A 64 -7.79 6.91 -0.82
C ALA A 64 -6.79 5.89 -0.27
N ASP A 65 -6.54 4.80 -0.99
CA ASP A 65 -5.74 3.66 -0.57
C ASP A 65 -4.29 4.00 -0.21
N ASN A 66 -3.70 4.98 -0.88
CA ASN A 66 -2.35 5.47 -0.59
C ASN A 66 -2.35 6.80 0.20
N VAL A 67 -3.19 7.77 -0.16
CA VAL A 67 -3.24 9.05 0.57
C VAL A 67 -3.78 8.90 1.99
N GLY A 68 -4.68 7.93 2.21
CA GLY A 68 -5.22 7.63 3.54
C GLY A 68 -4.13 7.27 4.55
N PRO A 69 -3.35 6.21 4.34
CA PRO A 69 -2.26 5.86 5.26
C PRO A 69 -1.15 6.91 5.31
N ALA A 70 -0.87 7.64 4.22
CA ALA A 70 0.11 8.72 4.21
C ALA A 70 -0.27 9.87 5.16
N LEU A 71 -1.55 10.20 5.28
CA LEU A 71 -2.05 11.27 6.15
C LEU A 71 -2.41 10.82 7.56
N LEU A 72 -3.00 9.62 7.70
CA LEU A 72 -3.51 9.13 8.99
C LEU A 72 -2.49 8.25 9.73
N GLY A 73 -1.50 7.74 9.03
CA GLY A 73 -0.52 6.78 9.54
C GLY A 73 -1.10 5.40 9.80
N GLY A 74 -0.21 4.41 9.95
CA GLY A 74 -0.56 3.03 10.25
C GLY A 74 -1.29 2.32 9.12
N VAL A 75 -2.24 1.46 9.47
CA VAL A 75 -3.06 0.69 8.53
C VAL A 75 -4.45 1.28 8.48
N VAL A 76 -4.98 1.49 7.28
CA VAL A 76 -6.33 2.02 7.09
C VAL A 76 -7.16 1.12 6.19
N LEU A 77 -8.44 0.98 6.52
CA LEU A 77 -9.46 0.35 5.69
C LEU A 77 -10.29 1.45 5.02
N VAL A 78 -10.25 1.52 3.70
CA VAL A 78 -11.19 2.33 2.93
C VAL A 78 -12.45 1.48 2.69
N ARG A 79 -13.49 1.72 3.49
CA ARG A 79 -14.74 0.96 3.41
C ARG A 79 -15.63 1.39 2.25
N GLY A 80 -15.56 2.66 1.88
CA GLY A 80 -16.37 3.18 0.79
C GLY A 80 -16.04 4.62 0.43
N TYR A 81 -16.52 5.03 -0.74
CA TYR A 81 -16.31 6.37 -1.29
C TYR A 81 -17.58 7.22 -1.33
N ARG A 82 -18.76 6.62 -1.14
CA ARG A 82 -20.05 7.35 -1.17
C ARG A 82 -21.03 6.73 -0.16
N PRO A 83 -21.13 7.29 1.06
CA PRO A 83 -20.29 8.34 1.62
C PRO A 83 -18.84 7.89 1.81
N PHE A 84 -17.89 8.83 1.84
CA PHE A 84 -16.49 8.51 2.11
C PHE A 84 -16.34 7.99 3.54
N ASP A 85 -15.80 6.78 3.65
CA ASP A 85 -15.67 6.06 4.91
C ASP A 85 -14.31 5.37 4.98
N ILE A 86 -13.51 5.78 5.96
CA ILE A 86 -12.16 5.30 6.21
C ILE A 86 -11.99 5.00 7.68
N VAL A 87 -11.42 3.85 7.99
CA VAL A 87 -11.23 3.36 9.36
C VAL A 87 -9.74 3.10 9.58
N ARG A 88 -9.17 3.65 10.65
CA ARG A 88 -7.82 3.33 11.08
C ARG A 88 -7.84 2.07 11.92
N LEU A 89 -7.00 1.10 11.57
CA LEU A 89 -6.85 -0.14 12.30
C LEU A 89 -5.67 -0.06 13.28
N PRO A 90 -5.77 -0.70 14.47
CA PRO A 90 -4.62 -0.82 15.36
C PRO A 90 -3.52 -1.64 14.71
N VAL A 91 -2.26 -1.23 14.89
CA VAL A 91 -1.11 -1.98 14.39
C VAL A 91 -0.46 -2.70 15.57
N PRO A 92 -0.18 -4.02 15.47
CA PRO A 92 0.57 -4.74 16.49
C PRO A 92 2.01 -4.18 16.63
N ASP A 93 2.57 -4.18 17.85
CA ASP A 93 3.92 -3.67 18.11
C ASP A 93 5.02 -4.56 17.44
N ASN A 94 4.69 -5.83 17.20
CA ASN A 94 5.55 -6.80 16.51
C ASN A 94 5.21 -6.95 15.03
N PHE A 95 4.67 -5.90 14.40
CA PHE A 95 4.35 -5.86 12.98
C PHE A 95 5.51 -5.22 12.21
N PHE A 96 6.35 -6.05 11.62
CA PHE A 96 7.49 -5.63 10.81
C PHE A 96 7.33 -6.09 9.37
N TYR A 97 7.86 -5.33 8.42
CA TYR A 97 7.89 -5.72 7.03
C TYR A 97 9.17 -5.27 6.34
N ALA A 98 9.60 -6.08 5.38
CA ALA A 98 10.66 -5.74 4.45
C ALA A 98 10.03 -5.30 3.12
N VAL A 99 10.61 -4.28 2.49
CA VAL A 99 10.17 -3.80 1.15
C VAL A 99 11.35 -3.88 0.21
N ALA A 100 11.13 -4.39 -1.00
CA ALA A 100 12.11 -4.36 -2.07
C ALA A 100 11.50 -3.80 -3.37
N HIS A 101 12.32 -3.03 -4.08
CA HIS A 101 11.98 -2.49 -5.40
C HIS A 101 12.95 -3.08 -6.44
N PRO A 102 12.45 -3.79 -7.46
CA PRO A 102 13.31 -4.51 -8.41
C PRO A 102 13.98 -3.62 -9.48
N GLY A 103 13.99 -2.30 -9.31
CA GLY A 103 14.65 -1.38 -10.24
C GLY A 103 13.97 -1.22 -11.61
N ILE A 104 12.78 -1.79 -11.77
CA ILE A 104 11.95 -1.68 -12.99
C ILE A 104 10.76 -0.76 -12.76
N VAL A 105 10.14 -0.30 -13.83
CA VAL A 105 8.92 0.52 -13.78
C VAL A 105 7.77 -0.28 -14.35
N VAL A 106 6.69 -0.38 -13.58
CA VAL A 106 5.41 -0.94 -14.04
C VAL A 106 4.40 0.19 -14.13
N SER A 107 3.78 0.32 -15.29
CA SER A 107 2.71 1.29 -15.48
C SER A 107 1.49 0.90 -14.64
N THR A 108 1.05 1.83 -13.76
CA THR A 108 -0.18 1.63 -12.98
C THR A 108 -1.40 1.38 -13.88
N ARG A 109 -1.41 1.95 -15.07
CA ARG A 109 -2.45 1.73 -16.08
C ARG A 109 -2.41 0.29 -16.57
N GLU A 110 -1.25 -0.23 -16.99
CA GLU A 110 -1.11 -1.61 -17.46
C GLU A 110 -1.44 -2.62 -16.35
N ALA A 111 -0.94 -2.40 -15.14
CA ALA A 111 -1.26 -3.22 -13.98
C ALA A 111 -2.76 -3.23 -13.62
N ARG A 112 -3.50 -2.15 -13.95
CA ARG A 112 -4.95 -2.08 -13.78
C ARG A 112 -5.68 -2.77 -14.93
N GLU A 113 -5.23 -2.59 -16.17
CA GLU A 113 -5.79 -3.22 -17.36
C GLU A 113 -5.62 -4.75 -17.36
N ALA A 114 -4.59 -5.26 -16.70
CA ALA A 114 -4.36 -6.69 -16.53
C ALA A 114 -5.39 -7.37 -15.61
N LEU A 115 -6.10 -6.62 -14.76
CA LEU A 115 -7.06 -7.21 -13.84
C LEU A 115 -8.30 -7.73 -14.58
N PRO A 116 -8.85 -8.88 -14.17
CA PRO A 116 -10.04 -9.45 -14.78
C PRO A 116 -11.26 -8.57 -14.48
N LYS A 117 -12.16 -8.44 -15.45
CA LYS A 117 -13.45 -7.73 -15.26
C LYS A 117 -14.47 -8.54 -14.45
N ARG A 118 -14.27 -9.84 -14.32
CA ARG A 118 -15.09 -10.79 -13.56
C ARG A 118 -14.19 -11.83 -12.93
N ILE A 119 -14.55 -12.28 -11.74
CA ILE A 119 -13.86 -13.35 -11.02
C ILE A 119 -14.86 -14.46 -10.67
N PRO A 120 -14.41 -15.72 -10.53
CA PRO A 120 -15.23 -16.80 -10.00
C PRO A 120 -15.75 -16.47 -8.60
N LEU A 121 -16.96 -16.91 -8.29
CA LEU A 121 -17.54 -16.70 -6.96
C LEU A 121 -16.67 -17.35 -5.85
N SER A 122 -16.05 -18.49 -6.14
CA SER A 122 -15.12 -19.15 -5.21
C SER A 122 -13.97 -18.24 -4.80
N ASP A 123 -13.37 -17.54 -5.77
CA ASP A 123 -12.25 -16.63 -5.54
C ASP A 123 -12.72 -15.38 -4.78
N ALA A 124 -13.93 -14.87 -5.11
CA ALA A 124 -14.53 -13.77 -4.36
C ALA A 124 -14.76 -14.15 -2.90
N VAL A 125 -15.30 -15.34 -2.62
CA VAL A 125 -15.53 -15.84 -1.25
C VAL A 125 -14.19 -15.99 -0.50
N ALA A 126 -13.16 -16.56 -1.15
CA ALA A 126 -11.83 -16.68 -0.56
C ALA A 126 -11.23 -15.29 -0.24
N GLN A 127 -11.35 -14.34 -1.17
CA GLN A 127 -10.84 -12.98 -0.97
C GLN A 127 -11.58 -12.23 0.14
N TRP A 128 -12.90 -12.38 0.24
CA TRP A 128 -13.67 -11.79 1.34
C TRP A 128 -13.25 -12.36 2.70
N GLY A 129 -13.02 -13.68 2.76
CA GLY A 129 -12.47 -14.35 3.95
C GLY A 129 -11.11 -13.79 4.33
N ASN A 130 -10.22 -13.62 3.36
CA ASN A 130 -8.88 -13.04 3.56
C ASN A 130 -8.95 -11.58 4.03
N VAL A 131 -9.78 -10.74 3.41
CA VAL A 131 -9.99 -9.35 3.85
C VAL A 131 -10.57 -9.31 5.27
N GLY A 132 -11.59 -10.14 5.56
CA GLY A 132 -12.16 -10.26 6.91
C GLY A 132 -11.12 -10.70 7.94
N GLY A 133 -10.32 -11.71 7.60
CA GLY A 133 -9.23 -12.22 8.45
C GLY A 133 -8.13 -11.17 8.67
N LEU A 134 -7.79 -10.41 7.64
CA LEU A 134 -6.82 -9.31 7.74
C LEU A 134 -7.30 -8.22 8.71
N VAL A 135 -8.55 -7.76 8.56
CA VAL A 135 -9.15 -6.75 9.45
C VAL A 135 -9.25 -7.27 10.88
N ALA A 136 -9.70 -8.54 11.07
CA ALA A 136 -9.76 -9.17 12.37
C ALA A 136 -8.36 -9.31 13.00
N GLY A 137 -7.35 -9.69 12.22
CA GLY A 137 -5.97 -9.82 12.66
C GLY A 137 -5.42 -8.50 13.20
N PHE A 138 -5.66 -7.39 12.52
CA PHE A 138 -5.28 -6.06 13.02
C PHE A 138 -6.08 -5.69 14.28
N ALA A 139 -7.39 -5.90 14.30
CA ALA A 139 -8.23 -5.58 15.45
C ALA A 139 -7.84 -6.39 16.71
N LEU A 140 -7.47 -7.64 16.54
CA LEU A 140 -7.03 -8.56 17.61
C LEU A 140 -5.52 -8.46 17.90
N ARG A 141 -4.75 -7.70 17.10
CA ARG A 141 -3.29 -7.65 17.14
C ARG A 141 -2.62 -9.01 16.94
N ASP A 142 -3.24 -9.88 16.16
CA ASP A 142 -2.77 -11.23 15.83
C ASP A 142 -1.98 -11.22 14.52
N VAL A 143 -0.64 -11.11 14.61
CA VAL A 143 0.25 -11.07 13.45
C VAL A 143 0.22 -12.37 12.64
N ALA A 144 -0.04 -13.51 13.28
CA ALA A 144 -0.16 -14.79 12.58
C ALA A 144 -1.46 -14.84 11.75
N LEU A 145 -2.57 -14.29 12.27
CA LEU A 145 -3.81 -14.15 11.51
C LEU A 145 -3.64 -13.17 10.35
N ILE A 146 -2.94 -12.04 10.57
CA ILE A 146 -2.60 -11.10 9.52
C ILE A 146 -1.83 -11.83 8.41
N GLY A 147 -0.75 -12.55 8.75
CA GLY A 147 0.11 -13.24 7.78
C GLY A 147 -0.67 -14.23 6.91
N ARG A 148 -1.43 -15.16 7.52
CA ARG A 148 -2.20 -16.14 6.76
C ARG A 148 -3.39 -15.57 5.98
N SER A 149 -3.80 -14.33 6.29
CA SER A 149 -4.86 -13.61 5.58
C SER A 149 -4.32 -12.70 4.46
N MET A 150 -3.01 -12.48 4.40
CA MET A 150 -2.35 -11.73 3.33
C MET A 150 -2.16 -12.60 2.08
N HIS A 151 -3.25 -13.15 1.57
CA HIS A 151 -3.26 -13.95 0.35
C HIS A 151 -4.24 -13.31 -0.64
N ASP A 152 -3.70 -12.75 -1.73
CA ASP A 152 -4.48 -12.10 -2.79
C ASP A 152 -4.72 -13.09 -3.93
N VAL A 153 -5.96 -13.55 -4.06
CA VAL A 153 -6.39 -14.45 -5.15
C VAL A 153 -6.96 -13.70 -6.34
N VAL A 154 -7.09 -12.36 -6.25
CA VAL A 154 -7.74 -11.53 -7.27
C VAL A 154 -6.75 -10.74 -8.11
N ALA A 155 -5.80 -10.02 -7.50
CA ALA A 155 -4.90 -9.14 -8.25
C ALA A 155 -3.50 -9.75 -8.45
N GLU A 156 -2.95 -10.41 -7.43
CA GLU A 156 -1.61 -11.00 -7.48
C GLU A 156 -1.42 -11.96 -8.68
N PRO A 157 -2.35 -12.88 -9.00
CA PRO A 157 -2.17 -13.82 -10.12
C PRO A 157 -1.93 -13.13 -11.46
N TYR A 158 -2.46 -11.93 -11.66
CA TYR A 158 -2.35 -11.16 -12.89
C TYR A 158 -1.19 -10.17 -12.88
N ARG A 159 -0.77 -9.68 -11.70
CA ARG A 159 0.29 -8.68 -11.56
C ARG A 159 1.68 -9.27 -11.38
N LYS A 160 1.78 -10.47 -10.82
CA LYS A 160 3.07 -11.12 -10.56
C LYS A 160 3.93 -11.30 -11.81
N GLY A 161 3.32 -11.47 -12.99
CA GLY A 161 4.01 -11.58 -14.27
C GLY A 161 4.77 -10.33 -14.71
N PHE A 162 4.47 -9.16 -14.11
CA PHE A 162 5.24 -7.93 -14.33
C PHE A 162 6.52 -7.86 -13.50
N ILE A 163 6.70 -8.78 -12.54
CA ILE A 163 7.82 -8.76 -11.59
C ILE A 163 8.69 -10.00 -11.85
N PRO A 164 9.89 -9.84 -12.45
CA PRO A 164 10.78 -10.97 -12.74
C PRO A 164 11.09 -11.76 -11.46
N GLY A 165 10.97 -13.09 -11.55
CA GLY A 165 11.30 -13.99 -10.45
C GLY A 165 10.35 -13.96 -9.25
N TYR A 166 9.16 -13.33 -9.36
CA TYR A 166 8.23 -13.16 -8.23
C TYR A 166 7.92 -14.46 -7.47
N ASP A 167 7.55 -15.52 -8.17
CA ASP A 167 7.16 -16.79 -7.53
C ASP A 167 8.36 -17.42 -6.79
N ALA A 168 9.54 -17.41 -7.39
CA ALA A 168 10.76 -17.92 -6.75
C ALA A 168 11.14 -17.09 -5.52
N LEU A 169 11.03 -15.76 -5.60
CA LEU A 169 11.26 -14.89 -4.46
C LEU A 169 10.26 -15.16 -3.34
N LYS A 170 8.98 -15.30 -3.68
CA LYS A 170 7.92 -15.57 -2.69
C LYS A 170 8.18 -16.88 -1.96
N GLU A 171 8.49 -17.94 -2.69
CA GLU A 171 8.87 -19.24 -2.12
C GLU A 171 10.09 -19.12 -1.20
N GLN A 172 11.14 -18.44 -1.65
CA GLN A 172 12.37 -18.23 -0.90
C GLN A 172 12.13 -17.50 0.43
N VAL A 173 11.42 -16.36 0.40
CA VAL A 173 11.22 -15.57 1.62
C VAL A 173 10.25 -16.24 2.59
N LEU A 174 9.26 -16.98 2.12
CA LEU A 174 8.36 -17.79 2.97
C LEU A 174 9.13 -18.94 3.64
N ALA A 175 9.99 -19.65 2.90
CA ALA A 175 10.90 -20.66 3.45
C ALA A 175 11.89 -20.05 4.45
N GLY A 176 12.32 -18.80 4.24
CA GLY A 176 13.14 -18.00 5.14
C GLY A 176 12.41 -17.48 6.39
N GLY A 177 11.12 -17.79 6.56
CA GLY A 177 10.32 -17.44 7.75
C GLY A 177 9.53 -16.14 7.64
N ALA A 178 9.32 -15.60 6.44
CA ALA A 178 8.32 -14.56 6.23
C ALA A 178 6.92 -15.14 6.47
N LEU A 179 6.04 -14.36 7.09
CA LEU A 179 4.66 -14.75 7.35
C LEU A 179 3.76 -14.59 6.11
N ALA A 180 4.14 -13.67 5.22
CA ALA A 180 3.49 -13.42 3.94
C ALA A 180 4.42 -12.61 3.04
N MET A 181 4.18 -12.66 1.72
CA MET A 181 4.77 -11.72 0.76
C MET A 181 3.72 -11.35 -0.29
N ASN A 182 3.63 -10.05 -0.60
CA ASN A 182 2.68 -9.52 -1.58
C ASN A 182 3.29 -8.38 -2.40
N ILE A 183 2.57 -8.03 -3.48
CA ILE A 183 2.88 -6.88 -4.33
C ILE A 183 2.38 -5.60 -3.64
N ALA A 184 3.20 -4.56 -3.61
CA ALA A 184 2.81 -3.25 -3.11
C ALA A 184 2.03 -2.48 -4.19
N GLY A 185 0.73 -2.25 -3.94
CA GLY A 185 -0.14 -1.54 -4.88
C GLY A 185 -0.17 -2.19 -6.27
N SER A 186 0.20 -1.42 -7.31
CA SER A 186 0.30 -1.93 -8.68
C SER A 186 1.59 -2.71 -8.97
N GLY A 187 2.52 -2.75 -8.04
CA GLY A 187 3.89 -3.16 -8.25
C GLY A 187 4.77 -2.04 -8.87
N PRO A 188 6.03 -2.31 -9.19
CA PRO A 188 6.72 -3.59 -9.05
C PRO A 188 7.28 -3.87 -7.65
N SER A 189 7.23 -2.90 -6.72
CA SER A 189 7.69 -3.17 -5.36
C SER A 189 6.90 -4.32 -4.72
N VAL A 190 7.60 -5.09 -3.91
CA VAL A 190 7.04 -6.18 -3.12
C VAL A 190 7.36 -5.98 -1.65
N PHE A 191 6.54 -6.52 -0.78
CA PHE A 191 6.79 -6.49 0.65
C PHE A 191 6.53 -7.84 1.28
N ALA A 192 7.28 -8.15 2.33
CA ALA A 192 7.15 -9.38 3.10
C ALA A 192 6.93 -9.06 4.58
N LEU A 193 5.96 -9.72 5.21
CA LEU A 193 5.66 -9.57 6.63
C LEU A 193 6.60 -10.45 7.46
N ALA A 194 7.16 -9.89 8.52
CA ALA A 194 8.04 -10.57 9.46
C ALA A 194 7.50 -10.47 10.90
N SER A 195 7.83 -11.46 11.73
CA SER A 195 7.40 -11.54 13.12
C SER A 195 8.23 -10.68 14.09
N ASN A 196 9.42 -10.22 13.66
CA ASN A 196 10.32 -9.38 14.45
C ASN A 196 11.29 -8.62 13.53
N TYR A 197 12.03 -7.68 14.10
CA TYR A 197 12.98 -6.82 13.37
C TYR A 197 14.11 -7.61 12.70
N GLU A 198 14.71 -8.58 13.41
CA GLU A 198 15.83 -9.37 12.88
C GLU A 198 15.39 -10.21 11.66
N ALA A 199 14.18 -10.78 11.72
CA ALA A 199 13.61 -11.48 10.57
C ALA A 199 13.36 -10.52 9.40
N ALA A 200 12.84 -9.32 9.64
CA ALA A 200 12.63 -8.31 8.60
C ALA A 200 13.95 -7.90 7.92
N VAL A 201 15.02 -7.69 8.68
CA VAL A 201 16.36 -7.37 8.15
C VAL A 201 16.89 -8.51 7.29
N ARG A 202 16.82 -9.76 7.77
CA ARG A 202 17.25 -10.93 6.99
C ARG A 202 16.48 -11.07 5.68
N ILE A 203 15.15 -11.00 5.76
CA ILE A 203 14.26 -11.09 4.59
C ILE A 203 14.56 -9.95 3.60
N SER A 204 14.77 -8.72 4.08
CA SER A 204 15.16 -7.59 3.23
C SER A 204 16.47 -7.87 2.46
N GLY A 205 17.47 -8.46 3.14
CA GLY A 205 18.71 -8.88 2.49
C GLY A 205 18.54 -9.98 1.44
N GLU A 206 17.62 -10.92 1.66
CA GLU A 206 17.27 -11.96 0.69
C GLU A 206 16.58 -11.37 -0.53
N MET A 207 15.58 -10.51 -0.32
CA MET A 207 14.85 -9.82 -1.39
C MET A 207 15.79 -8.96 -2.25
N LYS A 208 16.71 -8.23 -1.61
CA LYS A 208 17.72 -7.42 -2.30
C LYS A 208 18.59 -8.28 -3.20
N ARG A 209 19.19 -9.36 -2.68
CA ARG A 209 20.05 -10.27 -3.46
C ARG A 209 19.31 -10.90 -4.65
N HIS A 210 18.02 -11.21 -4.48
CA HIS A 210 17.23 -11.78 -5.58
C HIS A 210 17.07 -10.82 -6.76
N PHE A 211 16.95 -9.52 -6.51
CA PHE A 211 16.78 -8.52 -7.57
C PHE A 211 18.10 -7.94 -8.12
N GLU A 212 19.23 -8.16 -7.43
CA GLU A 212 20.57 -7.73 -7.86
C GLU A 212 21.36 -8.83 -8.63
N GLY A 213 20.92 -10.09 -8.54
CA GLY A 213 21.55 -11.24 -9.18
C GLY A 213 20.94 -11.54 -10.51
#